data_1329951f441129b8ccbac2d4db64c4c0
#
_entry.id   1329951f441129b8ccbac2d4db64c4c0
#
_cell.length_a   1.000
_cell.length_b   1.000
_cell.length_c   1.000
_cell.angle_alpha   90.00
_cell.angle_beta   90.00
_cell.angle_gamma   90.00
#
_symmetry.space_group_name_H-M   'P 1'
#
loop_
_entity.id
_entity.type
_entity.pdbx_description
1 polymer ?
#
loop_
_entity_poly.entity_id
_entity_poly.type
_entity_poly.pdbx_seq_one_letter_code
_entity_poly.pdbx_strand_id
1 'polypeptide(L)'
;MKAVGDYLVIDEIVESSKKTEGGLELAEKHREDIRYRKATIISSGPDVLSEGQKILFDRIAGFPTEYGENVYKVISLRDVVAIL
;
A
#
# COMPACT_ATOMS: atom_id res chain seq x y z
N MET A 1 11.49 -12.17 0.85
CA MET A 1 10.85 -11.82 2.09
C MET A 1 9.48 -12.45 2.11
N LYS A 2 9.07 -13.03 3.21
CA LYS A 2 7.83 -13.69 3.28
C LYS A 2 7.10 -13.28 4.53
N ALA A 3 5.86 -12.85 4.40
CA ALA A 3 5.09 -12.44 5.56
C ALA A 3 4.65 -13.65 6.35
N VAL A 4 4.52 -13.48 7.64
CA VAL A 4 4.19 -14.57 8.53
C VAL A 4 3.03 -14.13 9.40
N GLY A 5 2.18 -15.05 9.78
CA GLY A 5 1.07 -14.77 10.68
C GLY A 5 0.05 -13.89 10.00
N ASP A 6 -0.31 -12.79 10.62
CA ASP A 6 -1.28 -11.91 10.06
C ASP A 6 -0.64 -10.72 9.38
N TYR A 7 0.65 -10.78 9.12
CA TYR A 7 1.32 -9.66 8.52
C TYR A 7 1.28 -9.70 7.00
N LEU A 8 1.35 -8.53 6.41
CA LEU A 8 1.36 -8.43 4.98
C LEU A 8 2.48 -7.48 4.60
N VAL A 9 3.21 -7.83 3.57
CA VAL A 9 4.23 -6.96 3.02
C VAL A 9 3.62 -6.38 1.77
N ILE A 10 3.51 -5.07 1.70
CA ILE A 10 2.84 -4.43 0.58
C ILE A 10 3.71 -3.38 -0.06
N ASP A 11 3.39 -3.08 -1.30
CA ASP A 11 4.08 -2.05 -2.05
C ASP A 11 3.00 -1.01 -2.30
N GLU A 12 3.11 0.13 -1.67
CA GLU A 12 2.09 1.13 -1.76
C GLU A 12 2.05 1.70 -3.17
N ILE A 13 0.89 1.80 -3.75
CA ILE A 13 0.76 2.30 -5.08
C ILE A 13 0.63 3.79 -4.97
N VAL A 14 1.63 4.48 -5.48
CA VAL A 14 1.59 5.90 -5.45
C VAL A 14 1.13 6.31 -6.80
N GLU A 15 -0.06 6.82 -6.91
CA GLU A 15 -0.54 7.21 -8.15
C GLU A 15 0.05 8.48 -8.47
N SER A 16 0.98 8.55 -9.30
CA SER A 16 1.61 9.76 -9.62
C SER A 16 0.67 10.48 -10.41
N SER A 17 0.44 11.65 -10.07
CA SER A 17 -0.50 12.36 -10.74
C SER A 17 -0.05 12.54 -12.09
N LYS A 18 -0.85 12.45 -13.00
CA LYS A 18 -0.47 12.57 -14.25
C LYS A 18 -0.19 13.93 -14.44
N LYS A 19 0.68 14.32 -15.15
CA LYS A 19 1.00 15.58 -15.35
C LYS A 19 -0.06 16.18 -16.04
N THR A 20 -0.68 17.07 -15.59
CA THR A 20 -1.72 17.70 -16.26
C THR A 20 -1.10 18.64 -17.14
N GLU A 21 -1.76 19.10 -18.08
CA GLU A 21 -1.27 19.99 -18.91
C GLU A 21 -1.13 21.16 -18.19
N GLY A 22 -0.78 21.94 -18.05
CA GLY A 22 -0.67 23.10 -17.26
C GLY A 22 0.15 22.87 -16.09
N GLY A 23 0.58 21.76 -15.93
CA GLY A 23 1.40 21.53 -14.83
C GLY A 23 0.76 21.64 -13.53
N LEU A 24 -0.48 21.67 -13.44
CA LEU A 24 -1.07 21.76 -12.22
C LEU A 24 -1.13 20.54 -11.56
N GLU A 25 -0.15 20.01 -11.14
CA GLU A 25 -0.15 18.89 -10.43
C GLU A 25 -0.68 19.07 -9.22
N LEU A 26 -1.75 18.88 -8.89
CA LEU A 26 -2.22 19.08 -7.68
C LEU A 26 -1.73 18.21 -6.76
N ALA A 27 -1.65 18.43 -5.72
CA ALA A 27 -1.18 17.65 -4.74
C ALA A 27 -2.08 16.61 -4.36
N GLU A 28 -2.76 16.06 -5.23
CA GLU A 28 -3.58 15.07 -4.84
C GLU A 28 -2.87 14.01 -4.15
N LYS A 29 -1.67 13.75 -4.39
CA LYS A 29 -0.97 12.76 -3.69
C LYS A 29 -0.87 13.06 -2.27
N HIS A 30 -1.16 14.26 -1.87
CA HIS A 30 -1.08 14.54 -0.48
C HIS A 30 -2.43 14.86 0.08
N ARG A 31 -3.46 14.31 -0.47
CA ARG A 31 -4.76 14.59 0.06
C ARG A 31 -4.90 13.94 1.39
N GLU A 32 -4.82 14.66 2.41
CA GLU A 32 -4.91 14.07 3.69
C GLU A 32 -6.31 13.74 4.08
N ASP A 33 -7.29 14.16 3.30
CA ASP A 33 -8.64 13.77 3.63
C ASP A 33 -8.88 12.35 3.19
N ILE A 34 -7.97 11.72 2.46
CA ILE A 34 -8.17 10.37 2.03
C ILE A 34 -7.46 9.49 3.01
N ARG A 35 -8.23 8.73 3.76
CA ARG A 35 -7.61 7.90 4.79
C ARG A 35 -7.04 6.63 4.26
N TYR A 36 -7.59 6.06 3.21
CA TYR A 36 -7.13 4.78 2.76
C TYR A 36 -6.29 4.90 1.50
N ARG A 37 -5.34 4.02 1.34
CA ARG A 37 -4.49 4.02 0.18
C ARG A 37 -4.47 2.66 -0.46
N LYS A 38 -4.04 2.60 -1.70
CA LYS A 38 -4.00 1.36 -2.42
C LYS A 38 -2.62 0.77 -2.35
N ALA A 39 -2.54 -0.51 -2.37
CA ALA A 39 -1.26 -1.20 -2.37
C ALA A 39 -1.38 -2.55 -3.03
N THR A 40 -0.25 -3.07 -3.47
CA THR A 40 -0.19 -4.39 -4.05
C THR A 40 0.46 -5.29 -3.02
N ILE A 41 -0.11 -6.46 -2.78
CA ILE A 41 0.44 -7.38 -1.80
C ILE A 41 1.64 -8.07 -2.39
N ILE A 42 2.78 -7.92 -1.74
CA ILE A 42 4.00 -8.56 -2.16
C ILE A 42 4.11 -9.93 -1.49
N SER A 43 3.69 -10.02 -0.25
CA SER A 43 3.70 -11.28 0.45
C SER A 43 2.61 -11.27 1.47
N SER A 44 1.86 -12.34 1.60
CA SER A 44 0.74 -12.42 2.50
C SER A 44 0.90 -13.55 3.47
N GLY A 45 0.82 -13.27 4.75
CA GLY A 45 0.80 -14.32 5.76
C GLY A 45 -0.57 -14.99 5.83
N PRO A 46 -1.65 -14.22 5.87
CA PRO A 46 -2.96 -14.85 5.97
C PRO A 46 -3.39 -15.45 4.63
N ASP A 47 -4.15 -16.53 4.70
CA ASP A 47 -4.57 -17.20 3.49
C ASP A 47 -5.68 -16.47 2.78
N VAL A 48 -6.36 -15.56 3.41
CA VAL A 48 -7.46 -14.88 2.78
C VAL A 48 -7.00 -13.92 1.71
N LEU A 49 -5.72 -13.59 1.69
CA LEU A 49 -5.20 -12.69 0.70
C LEU A 49 -4.07 -13.36 -0.05
N SER A 50 -3.80 -12.92 -1.23
CA SER A 50 -2.78 -13.52 -2.05
C SER A 50 -1.85 -12.49 -2.62
N GLU A 51 -0.68 -12.93 -2.98
CA GLU A 51 0.30 -12.05 -3.58
C GLU A 51 -0.25 -11.51 -4.88
N GLY A 52 0.00 -10.30 -5.16
CA GLY A 52 -0.45 -9.68 -6.38
C GLY A 52 -1.79 -9.00 -6.29
N GLN A 53 -2.52 -9.21 -5.21
CA GLN A 53 -3.81 -8.60 -5.09
C GLN A 53 -3.66 -7.13 -4.73
N LYS A 54 -4.61 -6.31 -5.13
CA LYS A 54 -4.58 -4.91 -4.77
C LYS A 54 -5.59 -4.68 -3.69
N ILE A 55 -5.21 -3.92 -2.72
CA ILE A 55 -6.05 -3.69 -1.55
C ILE A 55 -6.07 -2.25 -1.17
N LEU A 56 -7.02 -1.91 -0.33
CA LEU A 56 -7.04 -0.62 0.32
C LEU A 56 -6.68 -0.84 1.77
N PHE A 57 -5.81 -0.02 2.28
CA PHE A 57 -5.40 -0.16 3.66
C PHE A 57 -5.36 1.22 4.31
N ASP A 58 -5.31 1.26 5.64
CA ASP A 58 -5.29 2.48 6.37
C ASP A 58 -3.94 3.15 6.19
N ARG A 59 -3.90 4.38 5.72
CA ARG A 59 -2.63 5.01 5.40
C ARG A 59 -1.73 5.20 6.59
N ILE A 60 -2.27 5.21 7.78
CA ILE A 60 -1.42 5.37 8.94
C ILE A 60 -0.96 4.05 9.49
N ALA A 61 -1.33 2.95 8.86
CA ALA A 61 -0.92 1.66 9.38
C ALA A 61 0.43 1.26 8.89
N GLY A 62 1.07 0.44 9.64
CA GLY A 62 2.30 -0.19 9.21
C GLY A 62 3.54 0.65 9.32
N PHE A 63 4.65 0.02 9.04
CA PHE A 63 5.92 0.68 9.10
C PHE A 63 6.73 0.32 7.87
N PRO A 64 7.58 1.21 7.41
CA PRO A 64 8.36 0.91 6.23
C PRO A 64 9.46 -0.09 6.54
N THR A 65 9.83 -0.89 5.59
CA THR A 65 10.92 -1.81 5.76
C THR A 65 11.69 -1.86 4.45
N GLU A 66 13.00 -1.92 4.54
CA GLU A 66 13.81 -2.00 3.39
C GLU A 66 14.15 -3.41 3.09
N TYR A 67 14.08 -3.83 1.87
CA TYR A 67 14.47 -5.16 1.49
C TYR A 67 15.09 -5.04 0.13
N GLY A 68 16.36 -5.34 0.04
CA GLY A 68 17.09 -5.18 -1.19
C GLY A 68 17.19 -3.71 -1.49
N GLU A 69 16.80 -3.32 -2.66
CA GLU A 69 16.85 -1.94 -3.00
C GLU A 69 15.50 -1.30 -2.95
N ASN A 70 14.53 -1.97 -2.40
CA ASN A 70 13.18 -1.47 -2.37
C ASN A 70 12.71 -1.24 -0.95
N VAL A 71 11.77 -0.35 -0.81
CA VAL A 71 11.19 -0.09 0.49
C VAL A 71 9.74 -0.52 0.41
N TYR A 72 9.37 -1.43 1.28
CA TYR A 72 8.02 -1.93 1.33
C TYR A 72 7.40 -1.51 2.66
N LYS A 73 6.12 -1.76 2.84
CA LYS A 73 5.47 -1.44 4.08
C LYS A 73 4.88 -2.71 4.65
N VAL A 74 4.97 -2.87 5.94
CA VAL A 74 4.44 -4.07 6.60
C VAL A 74 3.22 -3.64 7.39
N ILE A 75 2.08 -4.27 7.12
CA ILE A 75 0.86 -3.98 7.84
C ILE A 75 0.27 -5.29 8.35
N SER A 76 -0.77 -5.20 9.14
CA SER A 76 -1.42 -6.41 9.61
C SER A 76 -2.73 -6.57 8.86
N LEU A 77 -3.27 -7.77 8.91
CA LEU A 77 -4.49 -8.06 8.22
C LEU A 77 -5.60 -7.12 8.61
N ARG A 78 -5.68 -6.73 9.87
CA ARG A 78 -6.74 -5.88 10.31
C ARG A 78 -6.65 -4.48 9.72
N ASP A 79 -5.54 -4.13 9.12
CA ASP A 79 -5.39 -2.82 8.52
C ASP A 79 -5.93 -2.77 7.10
N VAL A 80 -6.29 -3.91 6.55
CA VAL A 80 -6.81 -4.00 5.22
C VAL A 80 -8.28 -3.77 5.29
N VAL A 81 -8.81 -2.82 4.54
CA VAL A 81 -10.21 -2.53 4.59
C VAL A 81 -10.97 -3.05 3.40
N ALA A 82 -10.33 -3.30 2.32
CA ALA A 82 -11.02 -3.82 1.14
C ALA A 82 -10.06 -4.42 0.14
N ILE A 83 -10.55 -5.32 -0.67
CA ILE A 83 -9.78 -5.91 -1.73
C ILE A 83 -10.31 -5.29 -3.00
N LEU A 84 -9.46 -4.79 -3.80
CA LEU A 84 -9.88 -4.08 -5.02
C LEU A 84 -10.04 -4.99 -6.21
#